data_6f04afd17c3c9d2dde91d285b54bb780
#
_entry.id   6f04afd17c3c9d2dde91d285b54bb780
#
_cell.length_a   1.000
_cell.length_b   1.000
_cell.length_c   1.000
_cell.angle_alpha   90.00
_cell.angle_beta   90.00
_cell.angle_gamma   90.00
#
_symmetry.space_group_name_H-M   'P 1'
#
loop_
_entity.id
_entity.type
_entity.pdbx_description
1 polymer ?
#
loop_
_entity_poly.entity_id
_entity_poly.type
_entity_poly.pdbx_seq_one_letter_code
_entity_poly.pdbx_strand_id
1 'polypeptide(L)'
;MDETAREPVLVDLALQGGGSHGAFTWGVLDRLIEEPWLKIEAISGTSAGAMNAALVADGWTQGGAEGARAALEAYWRRVSQAAAFSPLQRSPLDRMMGRWTLDTSPAYIAMDLMARVVSPYDLNPLGLNPLRAVLAESIDFERLARAPIRLFITATSVRTGRGRIFRNKEITADVLLASACLPTMFHAVEIDGEPFWDGGYAGNPTLTPLVRESARVTPFWCKSIRANGWSRRARQARSSIGSTRFPSTRR
;
A
#
# COMPACT_ATOMS: atom_id res chain seq x y z
N MET A 1 -17.17 0.82 -37.73
CA MET A 1 -15.70 0.67 -37.66
C MET A 1 -15.46 -0.24 -36.48
N ASP A 2 -15.12 -1.47 -36.80
CA ASP A 2 -14.88 -2.52 -35.79
C ASP A 2 -13.62 -2.14 -34.99
N GLU A 3 -13.80 -1.82 -33.72
CA GLU A 3 -12.70 -1.54 -32.82
C GLU A 3 -12.04 -2.88 -32.57
N THR A 4 -10.99 -3.17 -33.36
CA THR A 4 -10.21 -4.42 -33.26
C THR A 4 -9.93 -4.71 -31.79
N ALA A 5 -10.60 -5.74 -31.28
CA ALA A 5 -10.50 -6.17 -29.90
C ALA A 5 -9.01 -6.42 -29.57
N ARG A 6 -8.41 -5.48 -28.83
CA ARG A 6 -7.01 -5.56 -28.40
C ARG A 6 -6.84 -6.83 -27.58
N GLU A 7 -5.81 -7.63 -27.87
CA GLU A 7 -5.53 -8.83 -27.09
C GLU A 7 -5.33 -8.50 -25.63
N PRO A 8 -5.92 -9.26 -24.70
CA PRO A 8 -5.76 -9.03 -23.27
C PRO A 8 -4.30 -9.13 -22.85
N VAL A 9 -3.82 -8.10 -22.16
CA VAL A 9 -2.48 -8.08 -21.56
C VAL A 9 -2.59 -8.40 -20.06
N LEU A 10 -1.92 -9.47 -19.65
CA LEU A 10 -1.83 -9.84 -18.25
C LEU A 10 -0.80 -8.94 -17.56
N VAL A 11 -1.17 -8.38 -16.43
CA VAL A 11 -0.31 -7.50 -15.63
C VAL A 11 -0.29 -7.91 -14.17
N ASP A 12 0.89 -7.83 -13.56
CA ASP A 12 1.06 -7.88 -12.11
C ASP A 12 1.30 -6.47 -11.58
N LEU A 13 0.65 -6.15 -10.48
CA LEU A 13 0.77 -4.84 -9.86
C LEU A 13 1.63 -4.91 -8.60
N ALA A 14 2.51 -3.94 -8.44
CA ALA A 14 3.31 -3.76 -7.24
C ALA A 14 2.95 -2.40 -6.60
N LEU A 15 2.21 -2.43 -5.50
CA LEU A 15 1.63 -1.26 -4.86
C LEU A 15 2.41 -0.84 -3.63
N GLN A 16 3.04 0.32 -3.69
CA GLN A 16 3.80 0.88 -2.58
C GLN A 16 2.88 1.38 -1.46
N GLY A 17 3.31 1.21 -0.22
CA GLY A 17 2.75 1.87 0.94
C GLY A 17 3.12 3.35 1.00
N GLY A 18 2.45 4.08 1.89
CA GLY A 18 2.71 5.53 2.08
C GLY A 18 1.57 6.25 2.77
N GLY A 19 0.78 5.57 3.58
CA GLY A 19 -0.35 6.13 4.33
C GLY A 19 -1.37 6.79 3.39
N SER A 20 -1.68 8.07 3.62
CA SER A 20 -2.65 8.83 2.82
C SER A 20 -2.30 8.93 1.32
N HIS A 21 -1.03 8.72 0.93
CA HIS A 21 -0.64 8.67 -0.47
C HIS A 21 -1.19 7.43 -1.20
N GLY A 22 -1.74 6.46 -0.48
CA GLY A 22 -2.50 5.36 -1.06
C GLY A 22 -3.72 5.81 -1.87
N ALA A 23 -4.26 7.01 -1.59
CA ALA A 23 -5.32 7.62 -2.40
C ALA A 23 -4.84 7.97 -3.83
N PHE A 24 -3.57 8.30 -4.02
CA PHE A 24 -2.99 8.45 -5.36
C PHE A 24 -2.96 7.09 -6.09
N THR A 25 -2.56 6.03 -5.38
CA THR A 25 -2.58 4.67 -5.92
C THR A 25 -4.01 4.24 -6.29
N TRP A 26 -5.02 4.62 -5.49
CA TRP A 26 -6.42 4.41 -5.85
C TRP A 26 -6.76 5.05 -7.21
N GLY A 27 -6.43 6.33 -7.43
CA GLY A 27 -6.68 6.98 -8.72
C GLY A 27 -6.01 6.29 -9.91
N VAL A 28 -4.79 5.75 -9.71
CA VAL A 28 -4.09 4.94 -10.73
C VAL A 28 -4.82 3.64 -11.00
N LEU A 29 -5.24 2.93 -9.95
CA LEU A 29 -5.98 1.66 -10.06
C LEU A 29 -7.33 1.87 -10.73
N ASP A 30 -8.05 2.93 -10.35
CA ASP A 30 -9.34 3.30 -10.94
C ASP A 30 -9.20 3.44 -12.46
N ARG A 31 -8.17 4.16 -12.92
CA ARG A 31 -7.89 4.35 -14.35
C ARG A 31 -7.43 3.05 -15.06
N LEU A 32 -6.63 2.21 -14.39
CA LEU A 32 -6.18 0.94 -14.98
C LEU A 32 -7.33 -0.06 -15.12
N ILE A 33 -8.24 -0.10 -14.16
CA ILE A 33 -9.40 -1.00 -14.16
C ILE A 33 -10.40 -0.63 -15.25
N GLU A 34 -10.44 0.61 -15.71
CA GLU A 34 -11.27 1.04 -16.86
C GLU A 34 -10.83 0.41 -18.19
N GLU A 35 -9.60 -0.09 -18.29
CA GLU A 35 -9.07 -0.66 -19.53
C GLU A 35 -9.45 -2.15 -19.66
N PRO A 36 -10.40 -2.53 -20.50
CA PRO A 36 -10.91 -3.91 -20.59
C PRO A 36 -9.88 -4.91 -21.11
N TRP A 37 -8.85 -4.42 -21.80
CA TRP A 37 -7.74 -5.22 -22.31
C TRP A 37 -6.64 -5.48 -21.26
N LEU A 38 -6.66 -4.78 -20.12
CA LEU A 38 -5.76 -5.07 -18.99
C LEU A 38 -6.40 -6.10 -18.06
N LYS A 39 -5.71 -7.19 -17.81
CA LYS A 39 -6.12 -8.21 -16.82
C LYS A 39 -5.12 -8.30 -15.71
N ILE A 40 -5.55 -7.90 -14.52
CA ILE A 40 -4.74 -7.96 -13.31
C ILE A 40 -4.72 -9.42 -12.83
N GLU A 41 -3.53 -10.04 -12.78
CA GLU A 41 -3.36 -11.42 -12.38
C GLU A 41 -2.91 -11.55 -10.92
N ALA A 42 -1.99 -10.68 -10.52
CA ALA A 42 -1.50 -10.65 -9.15
C ALA A 42 -1.20 -9.22 -8.66
N ILE A 43 -1.28 -9.03 -7.35
CA ILE A 43 -0.95 -7.75 -6.71
C ILE A 43 -0.07 -8.01 -5.49
N SER A 44 1.12 -7.41 -5.47
CA SER A 44 1.93 -7.28 -4.27
C SER A 44 1.71 -5.91 -3.64
N GLY A 45 1.39 -5.86 -2.36
CA GLY A 45 1.10 -4.63 -1.66
C GLY A 45 1.71 -4.57 -0.26
N THR A 46 2.03 -3.35 0.17
CA THR A 46 2.53 -3.06 1.51
C THR A 46 1.80 -1.85 2.07
N SER A 47 1.40 -1.90 3.34
CA SER A 47 0.73 -0.78 4.03
C SER A 47 -0.52 -0.31 3.28
N ALA A 48 -0.63 0.97 2.90
CA ALA A 48 -1.74 1.48 2.08
C ALA A 48 -1.87 0.76 0.72
N GLY A 49 -0.76 0.27 0.16
CA GLY A 49 -0.76 -0.58 -1.03
C GLY A 49 -1.41 -1.94 -0.78
N ALA A 50 -1.26 -2.50 0.43
CA ALA A 50 -1.94 -3.73 0.85
C ALA A 50 -3.45 -3.54 0.96
N MET A 51 -3.90 -2.39 1.50
CA MET A 51 -5.32 -2.04 1.56
C MET A 51 -5.93 -1.97 0.16
N ASN A 52 -5.29 -1.22 -0.74
CA ASN A 52 -5.74 -1.10 -2.13
C ASN A 52 -5.78 -2.46 -2.84
N ALA A 53 -4.77 -3.31 -2.63
CA ALA A 53 -4.71 -4.65 -3.20
C ALA A 53 -5.88 -5.53 -2.76
N ALA A 54 -6.17 -5.54 -1.44
CA ALA A 54 -7.27 -6.30 -0.87
C ALA A 54 -8.63 -5.82 -1.38
N LEU A 55 -8.84 -4.49 -1.44
CA LEU A 55 -10.07 -3.89 -1.95
C LEU A 55 -10.31 -4.20 -3.42
N VAL A 56 -9.26 -4.15 -4.25
CA VAL A 56 -9.37 -4.53 -5.66
C VAL A 56 -9.77 -5.99 -5.80
N ALA A 57 -9.10 -6.90 -5.10
CA ALA A 57 -9.36 -8.33 -5.24
C ALA A 57 -10.74 -8.72 -4.69
N ASP A 58 -11.15 -8.17 -3.55
CA ASP A 58 -12.45 -8.40 -2.95
C ASP A 58 -13.58 -7.84 -3.82
N GLY A 59 -13.47 -6.56 -4.20
CA GLY A 59 -14.45 -5.89 -5.05
C GLY A 59 -14.54 -6.51 -6.46
N TRP A 60 -13.40 -6.98 -7.01
CA TRP A 60 -13.41 -7.70 -8.28
C TRP A 60 -14.18 -9.01 -8.19
N THR A 61 -14.04 -9.73 -7.10
CA THR A 61 -14.78 -10.97 -6.86
C THR A 61 -16.28 -10.71 -6.69
N GLN A 62 -16.66 -9.56 -6.16
CA GLN A 62 -18.04 -9.17 -5.96
C GLN A 62 -18.73 -8.72 -7.25
N GLY A 63 -18.07 -7.91 -8.08
CA GLY A 63 -18.70 -7.25 -9.22
C GLY A 63 -17.74 -6.86 -10.36
N GLY A 64 -16.64 -7.59 -10.53
CA GLY A 64 -15.66 -7.31 -11.57
C GLY A 64 -15.04 -5.92 -11.45
N ALA A 65 -14.79 -5.27 -12.57
CA ALA A 65 -14.18 -3.94 -12.63
C ALA A 65 -14.95 -2.89 -11.81
N GLU A 66 -16.25 -2.81 -11.96
CA GLU A 66 -17.10 -1.86 -11.25
C GLU A 66 -17.12 -2.13 -9.74
N GLY A 67 -17.17 -3.41 -9.35
CA GLY A 67 -17.08 -3.78 -7.92
C GLY A 67 -15.75 -3.36 -7.28
N ALA A 68 -14.63 -3.53 -7.99
CA ALA A 68 -13.31 -3.10 -7.51
C ALA A 68 -13.23 -1.58 -7.37
N ARG A 69 -13.72 -0.83 -8.34
CA ARG A 69 -13.75 0.64 -8.30
C ARG A 69 -14.62 1.17 -7.16
N ALA A 70 -15.82 0.61 -7.00
CA ALA A 70 -16.74 0.98 -5.92
C ALA A 70 -16.16 0.68 -4.53
N ALA A 71 -15.48 -0.46 -4.36
CA ALA A 71 -14.83 -0.81 -3.10
C ALA A 71 -13.71 0.18 -2.73
N LEU A 72 -12.86 0.54 -3.69
CA LEU A 72 -11.79 1.54 -3.50
C LEU A 72 -12.38 2.91 -3.12
N GLU A 73 -13.39 3.39 -3.85
CA GLU A 73 -14.03 4.67 -3.57
C GLU A 73 -14.67 4.70 -2.18
N ALA A 74 -15.45 3.68 -1.84
CA ALA A 74 -16.12 3.60 -0.54
C ALA A 74 -15.12 3.61 0.62
N TYR A 75 -14.03 2.86 0.50
CA TYR A 75 -12.97 2.81 1.52
C TYR A 75 -12.28 4.16 1.69
N TRP A 76 -11.82 4.79 0.61
CA TRP A 76 -11.11 6.06 0.70
C TRP A 76 -12.00 7.22 1.15
N ARG A 77 -13.32 7.17 0.85
CA ARG A 77 -14.30 8.09 1.43
C ARG A 77 -14.41 7.92 2.94
N ARG A 78 -14.51 6.68 3.45
CA ARG A 78 -14.54 6.41 4.90
C ARG A 78 -13.26 6.86 5.59
N VAL A 79 -12.09 6.57 5.02
CA VAL A 79 -10.80 7.03 5.55
C VAL A 79 -10.74 8.56 5.59
N SER A 80 -11.21 9.24 4.55
CA SER A 80 -11.25 10.71 4.49
C SER A 80 -12.19 11.30 5.56
N GLN A 81 -13.36 10.70 5.77
CA GLN A 81 -14.31 11.10 6.79
C GLN A 81 -13.74 10.91 8.20
N ALA A 82 -13.13 9.75 8.47
CA ALA A 82 -12.47 9.49 9.75
C ALA A 82 -11.32 10.48 10.01
N ALA A 83 -10.55 10.82 8.96
CA ALA A 83 -9.46 11.79 9.06
C ALA A 83 -9.95 13.23 9.28
N ALA A 84 -11.19 13.58 8.91
CA ALA A 84 -11.75 14.91 9.14
C ALA A 84 -11.87 15.28 10.63
N PHE A 85 -12.01 14.28 11.49
CA PHE A 85 -12.05 14.43 12.95
C PHE A 85 -10.68 14.25 13.63
N SER A 86 -9.63 14.00 12.86
CA SER A 86 -8.27 13.86 13.41
C SER A 86 -7.71 15.24 13.83
N PRO A 87 -7.02 15.33 14.98
CA PRO A 87 -6.28 16.54 15.35
C PRO A 87 -5.10 16.83 14.41
N LEU A 88 -4.69 15.85 13.62
CA LEU A 88 -3.59 15.94 12.66
C LEU A 88 -4.07 16.49 11.32
N GLN A 89 -4.52 17.73 11.31
CA GLN A 89 -4.94 18.43 10.10
C GLN A 89 -3.90 19.45 9.65
N ARG A 90 -3.87 19.73 8.34
CA ARG A 90 -3.10 20.85 7.80
C ARG A 90 -3.70 22.18 8.30
N SER A 91 -2.82 23.12 8.67
CA SER A 91 -3.27 24.45 9.03
C SER A 91 -3.95 25.14 7.82
N PRO A 92 -4.85 26.11 8.06
CA PRO A 92 -5.43 26.91 6.97
C PRO A 92 -4.36 27.59 6.10
N LEU A 93 -3.24 28.00 6.71
CA LEU A 93 -2.11 28.62 6.02
C LEU A 93 -1.40 27.63 5.09
N ASP A 94 -1.20 26.37 5.52
CA ASP A 94 -0.60 25.35 4.68
C ASP A 94 -1.48 25.01 3.49
N ARG A 95 -2.80 25.03 3.67
CA ARG A 95 -3.78 24.85 2.59
C ARG A 95 -3.69 25.98 1.57
N MET A 96 -3.60 27.23 2.01
CA MET A 96 -3.47 28.41 1.14
C MET A 96 -2.13 28.42 0.37
N MET A 97 -1.04 27.96 1.02
CA MET A 97 0.29 27.88 0.40
C MET A 97 0.48 26.64 -0.48
N GLY A 98 -0.55 25.81 -0.68
CA GLY A 98 -0.45 24.58 -1.45
C GLY A 98 0.53 23.55 -0.85
N ARG A 99 0.82 23.62 0.45
CA ARG A 99 1.66 22.67 1.14
C ARG A 99 0.87 21.40 1.47
N TRP A 100 1.26 20.29 0.90
CA TRP A 100 0.55 19.00 1.02
C TRP A 100 1.08 18.12 2.16
N THR A 101 2.09 18.59 2.92
CA THR A 101 2.70 17.85 4.04
C THR A 101 2.20 18.36 5.38
N LEU A 102 2.28 17.52 6.41
CA LEU A 102 2.02 17.87 7.81
C LEU A 102 3.30 18.30 8.55
N ASP A 103 4.45 18.34 7.87
CA ASP A 103 5.76 18.55 8.48
C ASP A 103 5.88 19.89 9.23
N THR A 104 5.03 20.87 8.87
CA THR A 104 4.95 22.19 9.52
C THR A 104 3.80 22.30 10.52
N SER A 105 2.98 21.26 10.69
CA SER A 105 1.89 21.25 11.67
C SER A 105 2.44 21.12 13.09
N PRO A 106 2.16 22.07 14.02
CA PRO A 106 2.64 21.97 15.41
C PRO A 106 2.15 20.70 16.11
N ALA A 107 0.92 20.25 15.81
CA ALA A 107 0.36 19.02 16.36
C ALA A 107 1.13 17.79 15.86
N TYR A 108 1.52 17.77 14.59
CA TYR A 108 2.31 16.68 14.02
C TYR A 108 3.72 16.66 14.61
N ILE A 109 4.38 17.82 14.74
CA ILE A 109 5.72 17.95 15.35
C ILE A 109 5.68 17.50 16.81
N ALA A 110 4.68 17.94 17.57
CA ALA A 110 4.52 17.52 18.96
C ALA A 110 4.31 16.00 19.08
N MET A 111 3.48 15.42 18.21
CA MET A 111 3.25 13.98 18.18
C MET A 111 4.51 13.20 17.76
N ASP A 112 5.26 13.68 16.76
CA ASP A 112 6.53 13.04 16.35
C ASP A 112 7.57 13.08 17.47
N LEU A 113 7.67 14.20 18.21
CA LEU A 113 8.53 14.32 19.37
C LEU A 113 8.08 13.40 20.51
N MET A 114 6.79 13.35 20.80
CA MET A 114 6.25 12.44 21.83
C MET A 114 6.49 10.97 21.47
N ALA A 115 6.27 10.59 20.20
CA ALA A 115 6.52 9.24 19.73
C ALA A 115 8.00 8.79 19.82
N ARG A 116 8.93 9.74 19.99
CA ARG A 116 10.36 9.44 20.21
C ARG A 116 10.70 9.23 21.68
N VAL A 117 9.86 9.75 22.59
CA VAL A 117 10.14 9.77 24.04
C VAL A 117 9.20 8.83 24.79
N VAL A 118 7.95 8.68 24.33
CA VAL A 118 6.91 7.89 24.98
C VAL A 118 6.59 6.69 24.11
N SER A 119 6.51 5.51 24.72
CA SER A 119 6.15 4.28 24.03
C SER A 119 4.70 4.34 23.52
N PRO A 120 4.38 3.83 22.32
CA PRO A 120 2.99 3.67 21.87
C PRO A 120 2.18 2.75 22.79
N TYR A 121 2.83 1.88 23.57
CA TYR A 121 2.18 1.06 24.60
C TYR A 121 1.66 1.89 25.77
N ASP A 122 2.33 2.98 26.09
CA ASP A 122 1.91 3.91 27.16
C ASP A 122 0.84 4.90 26.66
N LEU A 123 0.92 5.32 25.40
CA LEU A 123 -0.03 6.26 24.77
C LEU A 123 -1.36 5.62 24.38
N ASN A 124 -1.34 4.32 24.06
CA ASN A 124 -2.50 3.55 23.62
C ASN A 124 -2.54 2.19 24.32
N PRO A 125 -2.70 2.15 25.65
CA PRO A 125 -2.61 0.90 26.42
C PRO A 125 -3.62 -0.16 26.01
N LEU A 126 -4.74 0.25 25.40
CA LEU A 126 -5.77 -0.67 24.91
C LEU A 126 -5.49 -1.17 23.48
N GLY A 127 -4.42 -0.71 22.83
CA GLY A 127 -4.08 -1.12 21.46
C GLY A 127 -5.14 -0.77 20.42
N LEU A 128 -5.95 0.27 20.66
CA LEU A 128 -7.06 0.63 19.76
C LEU A 128 -6.52 1.14 18.43
N ASN A 129 -7.04 0.57 17.34
CA ASN A 129 -6.73 1.02 15.99
C ASN A 129 -8.04 1.23 15.20
N PRO A 130 -8.42 2.50 14.94
CA PRO A 130 -9.65 2.82 14.22
C PRO A 130 -9.73 2.19 12.82
N LEU A 131 -8.57 1.92 12.19
CA LEU A 131 -8.52 1.30 10.88
C LEU A 131 -9.09 -0.12 10.87
N ARG A 132 -9.09 -0.81 12.02
CA ARG A 132 -9.68 -2.15 12.16
C ARG A 132 -11.16 -2.18 11.77
N ALA A 133 -11.95 -1.26 12.30
CA ALA A 133 -13.37 -1.17 12.00
C ALA A 133 -13.60 -0.85 10.52
N VAL A 134 -12.84 0.11 9.98
CA VAL A 134 -12.93 0.49 8.56
C VAL A 134 -12.63 -0.70 7.64
N LEU A 135 -11.62 -1.51 7.96
CA LEU A 135 -11.28 -2.70 7.17
C LEU A 135 -12.36 -3.78 7.26
N ALA A 136 -12.86 -4.07 8.48
CA ALA A 136 -13.89 -5.07 8.69
C ALA A 136 -15.21 -4.72 7.98
N GLU A 137 -15.52 -3.43 7.86
CA GLU A 137 -16.71 -2.95 7.13
C GLU A 137 -16.51 -2.86 5.62
N SER A 138 -15.24 -2.82 5.14
CA SER A 138 -14.92 -2.57 3.74
C SER A 138 -14.57 -3.83 2.96
N ILE A 139 -14.14 -4.91 3.63
CA ILE A 139 -13.61 -6.11 2.99
C ILE A 139 -14.29 -7.35 3.57
N ASP A 140 -14.81 -8.19 2.69
CA ASP A 140 -15.26 -9.54 3.03
C ASP A 140 -14.06 -10.49 2.87
N PHE A 141 -13.45 -10.88 3.99
CA PHE A 141 -12.24 -11.70 4.00
C PHE A 141 -12.47 -13.14 3.51
N GLU A 142 -13.70 -13.68 3.64
CA GLU A 142 -14.03 -14.99 3.08
C GLU A 142 -14.12 -14.93 1.56
N ARG A 143 -14.67 -13.86 1.00
CA ARG A 143 -14.71 -13.61 -0.43
C ARG A 143 -13.31 -13.35 -0.96
N LEU A 144 -12.50 -12.53 -0.25
CA LEU A 144 -11.10 -12.23 -0.57
C LEU A 144 -10.25 -13.51 -0.68
N ALA A 145 -10.46 -14.46 0.24
CA ALA A 145 -9.73 -15.72 0.24
C ALA A 145 -9.94 -16.56 -1.04
N ARG A 146 -11.05 -16.33 -1.75
CA ARG A 146 -11.44 -17.00 -3.00
C ARG A 146 -11.23 -16.14 -4.24
N ALA A 147 -10.67 -14.93 -4.07
CA ALA A 147 -10.48 -14.00 -5.17
C ALA A 147 -9.58 -14.59 -6.28
N PRO A 148 -9.92 -14.35 -7.55
CA PRO A 148 -9.11 -14.83 -8.67
C PRO A 148 -7.77 -14.08 -8.77
N ILE A 149 -7.70 -12.84 -8.31
CA ILE A 149 -6.47 -12.05 -8.26
C ILE A 149 -5.62 -12.54 -7.11
N ARG A 150 -4.39 -12.97 -7.41
CA ARG A 150 -3.43 -13.43 -6.39
C ARG A 150 -2.87 -12.25 -5.61
N LEU A 151 -2.87 -12.34 -4.30
CA LEU A 151 -2.37 -11.30 -3.41
C LEU A 151 -1.10 -11.73 -2.68
N PHE A 152 -0.19 -10.76 -2.52
CA PHE A 152 1.05 -10.90 -1.76
C PHE A 152 1.18 -9.70 -0.83
N ILE A 153 0.75 -9.86 0.42
CA ILE A 153 0.80 -8.79 1.43
C ILE A 153 1.99 -9.02 2.34
N THR A 154 2.82 -7.99 2.50
CA THR A 154 4.03 -8.08 3.31
C THR A 154 3.82 -7.39 4.66
N ALA A 155 4.19 -8.10 5.75
CA ALA A 155 4.41 -7.51 7.07
C ALA A 155 5.81 -7.92 7.56
N THR A 156 6.41 -7.12 8.43
CA THR A 156 7.78 -7.35 8.93
C THR A 156 7.73 -7.99 10.32
N SER A 157 8.29 -9.19 10.44
CA SER A 157 8.44 -9.85 11.74
C SER A 157 9.33 -9.01 12.67
N VAL A 158 8.82 -8.69 13.86
CA VAL A 158 9.57 -7.94 14.87
C VAL A 158 10.78 -8.73 15.37
N ARG A 159 10.62 -10.06 15.47
CA ARG A 159 11.68 -10.94 16.02
C ARG A 159 12.86 -11.09 15.08
N THR A 160 12.60 -11.13 13.77
CA THR A 160 13.64 -11.46 12.79
C THR A 160 14.04 -10.29 11.88
N GLY A 161 13.26 -9.23 11.84
CA GLY A 161 13.41 -8.12 10.89
C GLY A 161 13.12 -8.52 9.42
N ARG A 162 12.61 -9.73 9.19
CA ARG A 162 12.33 -10.22 7.84
C ARG A 162 10.87 -10.07 7.46
N GLY A 163 10.60 -9.86 6.18
CA GLY A 163 9.26 -9.84 5.63
C GLY A 163 8.63 -11.22 5.58
N ARG A 164 7.43 -11.37 6.15
CA ARG A 164 6.52 -12.49 5.88
C ARG A 164 5.51 -12.04 4.83
N ILE A 165 5.29 -12.91 3.83
CA ILE A 165 4.35 -12.69 2.75
C ILE A 165 3.10 -13.53 3.03
N PHE A 166 1.96 -12.84 3.12
CA PHE A 166 0.65 -13.45 3.32
C PHE A 166 -0.08 -13.51 1.98
N ARG A 167 -0.72 -14.64 1.69
CA ARG A 167 -1.50 -14.89 0.46
C ARG A 167 -2.99 -14.83 0.75
N ASN A 168 -3.83 -14.82 -0.29
CA ASN A 168 -5.29 -14.64 -0.21
C ASN A 168 -5.94 -15.30 1.00
N LYS A 169 -5.68 -16.60 1.24
CA LYS A 169 -6.29 -17.39 2.33
C LYS A 169 -5.78 -17.02 3.73
N GLU A 170 -4.62 -16.37 3.81
CA GLU A 170 -4.00 -15.94 5.07
C GLU A 170 -4.37 -14.51 5.43
N ILE A 171 -4.94 -13.74 4.47
CA ILE A 171 -5.20 -12.32 4.66
C ILE A 171 -6.44 -12.12 5.52
N THR A 172 -6.24 -11.46 6.65
CA THR A 172 -7.27 -11.04 7.60
C THR A 172 -7.14 -9.54 7.86
N ALA A 173 -8.05 -8.98 8.64
CA ALA A 173 -7.92 -7.60 9.11
C ALA A 173 -6.61 -7.38 9.86
N ASP A 174 -6.16 -8.38 10.67
CA ASP A 174 -4.90 -8.31 11.40
C ASP A 174 -3.68 -8.29 10.48
N VAL A 175 -3.69 -9.06 9.40
CA VAL A 175 -2.62 -9.05 8.40
C VAL A 175 -2.51 -7.68 7.72
N LEU A 176 -3.62 -7.08 7.35
CA LEU A 176 -3.63 -5.74 6.77
C LEU A 176 -3.17 -4.69 7.77
N LEU A 177 -3.63 -4.76 9.02
CA LEU A 177 -3.18 -3.88 10.11
C LEU A 177 -1.69 -4.04 10.39
N ALA A 178 -1.17 -5.29 10.41
CA ALA A 178 0.25 -5.58 10.58
C ALA A 178 1.08 -4.94 9.46
N SER A 179 0.63 -5.10 8.21
CA SER A 179 1.28 -4.47 7.04
C SER A 179 1.35 -2.95 7.10
N ALA A 180 0.49 -2.29 7.90
CA ALA A 180 0.42 -0.84 8.07
C ALA A 180 0.79 -0.37 9.50
N CYS A 181 1.30 -1.26 10.34
CA CYS A 181 1.60 -0.99 11.74
C CYS A 181 2.93 -0.24 11.91
N LEU A 182 2.87 1.07 12.06
CA LEU A 182 4.05 1.88 12.37
C LEU A 182 4.40 1.73 13.86
N PRO A 183 5.62 1.28 14.22
CA PRO A 183 6.02 1.02 15.61
C PRO A 183 6.07 2.27 16.48
N THR A 184 6.05 3.45 15.89
CA THR A 184 6.01 4.73 16.61
C THR A 184 4.60 5.16 17.00
N MET A 185 3.55 4.49 16.47
CA MET A 185 2.16 4.90 16.67
C MET A 185 1.28 3.79 17.26
N PHE A 186 1.60 2.54 16.98
CA PHE A 186 0.76 1.40 17.34
C PHE A 186 1.59 0.27 17.94
N HIS A 187 0.92 -0.53 18.78
CA HIS A 187 1.47 -1.82 19.22
C HIS A 187 1.72 -2.72 18.01
N ALA A 188 2.73 -3.59 18.12
CA ALA A 188 2.91 -4.64 17.14
C ALA A 188 1.65 -5.49 17.02
N VAL A 189 1.25 -5.84 15.80
CA VAL A 189 0.10 -6.72 15.59
C VAL A 189 0.57 -8.16 15.70
N GLU A 190 -0.07 -8.93 16.57
CA GLU A 190 0.26 -10.34 16.79
C GLU A 190 -0.56 -11.23 15.84
N ILE A 191 0.14 -12.10 15.09
CA ILE A 191 -0.46 -13.09 14.19
C ILE A 191 0.21 -14.43 14.49
N ASP A 192 -0.57 -15.42 14.88
CA ASP A 192 -0.07 -16.77 15.24
C ASP A 192 1.03 -16.75 16.32
N GLY A 193 0.94 -15.83 17.30
CA GLY A 193 1.94 -15.68 18.38
C GLY A 193 3.24 -14.99 17.94
N GLU A 194 3.28 -14.43 16.75
CA GLU A 194 4.42 -13.64 16.24
C GLU A 194 4.01 -12.16 16.06
N PRO A 195 4.79 -11.20 16.62
CA PRO A 195 4.53 -9.78 16.46
C PRO A 195 5.05 -9.26 15.11
N PHE A 196 4.24 -8.41 14.47
CA PHE A 196 4.55 -7.80 13.18
C PHE A 196 4.43 -6.28 13.19
N TRP A 197 5.25 -5.64 12.40
CA TRP A 197 5.24 -4.23 12.04
C TRP A 197 4.99 -4.03 10.55
N ASP A 198 4.89 -2.75 10.14
CA ASP A 198 4.70 -2.34 8.76
C ASP A 198 5.67 -3.07 7.81
N GLY A 199 5.11 -3.61 6.74
CA GLY A 199 5.87 -4.34 5.73
C GLY A 199 6.94 -3.50 5.04
N GLY A 200 6.82 -2.17 5.08
CA GLY A 200 7.78 -1.25 4.48
C GLY A 200 9.19 -1.33 5.06
N TYR A 201 9.35 -1.90 6.25
CA TYR A 201 10.69 -2.16 6.83
C TYR A 201 11.42 -3.33 6.15
N ALA A 202 10.69 -4.27 5.55
CA ALA A 202 11.26 -5.41 4.83
C ALA A 202 11.19 -5.24 3.30
N GLY A 203 10.12 -4.62 2.78
CA GLY A 203 9.94 -4.38 1.34
C GLY A 203 8.72 -3.54 1.02
N ASN A 204 8.88 -2.50 0.19
CA ASN A 204 7.79 -1.56 -0.10
C ASN A 204 7.65 -1.25 -1.60
N PRO A 205 6.92 -2.07 -2.34
CA PRO A 205 6.42 -3.41 -2.04
C PRO A 205 7.48 -4.50 -2.22
N THR A 206 7.17 -5.73 -1.76
CA THR A 206 8.00 -6.89 -2.02
C THR A 206 7.75 -7.42 -3.43
N LEU A 207 8.76 -7.39 -4.31
CA LEU A 207 8.65 -7.79 -5.71
C LEU A 207 8.91 -9.29 -5.94
N THR A 208 9.63 -9.92 -5.04
CA THR A 208 10.07 -11.32 -5.18
C THR A 208 8.96 -12.30 -5.53
N PRO A 209 7.75 -12.29 -4.89
CA PRO A 209 6.71 -13.24 -5.23
C PRO A 209 6.17 -13.01 -6.65
N LEU A 210 6.03 -11.77 -7.10
CA LEU A 210 5.60 -11.48 -8.47
C LEU A 210 6.57 -12.03 -9.50
N VAL A 211 7.88 -11.83 -9.29
CA VAL A 211 8.92 -12.31 -10.21
C VAL A 211 9.02 -13.84 -10.24
N ARG A 212 8.82 -14.49 -9.08
CA ARG A 212 8.97 -15.96 -8.97
C ARG A 212 7.74 -16.72 -9.42
N GLU A 213 6.56 -16.18 -9.22
CA GLU A 213 5.29 -16.86 -9.41
C GLU A 213 4.57 -16.44 -10.70
N SER A 214 5.06 -15.39 -11.39
CA SER A 214 4.52 -14.91 -12.67
C SER A 214 5.43 -15.28 -13.83
N ALA A 215 5.11 -16.39 -14.49
CA ALA A 215 5.96 -16.89 -15.57
C ALA A 215 5.87 -16.10 -16.90
N ARG A 216 4.89 -15.18 -17.07
CA ARG A 216 4.60 -14.51 -18.37
C ARG A 216 3.99 -13.13 -18.25
N VAL A 217 4.15 -12.41 -17.14
CA VAL A 217 3.43 -11.16 -16.88
C VAL A 217 4.39 -9.98 -16.85
N THR A 218 3.95 -8.85 -17.39
CA THR A 218 4.68 -7.58 -17.31
C THR A 218 4.42 -6.95 -15.94
N PRO A 219 5.41 -6.85 -15.03
CA PRO A 219 5.19 -6.20 -13.75
C PRO A 219 5.02 -4.70 -13.93
N PHE A 220 3.94 -4.15 -13.39
CA PHE A 220 3.67 -2.73 -13.32
C PHE A 220 3.86 -2.24 -11.88
N TRP A 221 4.83 -1.36 -11.67
CA TRP A 221 5.15 -0.80 -10.35
C TRP A 221 4.52 0.57 -10.15
N CYS A 222 3.51 0.67 -9.30
CA CYS A 222 2.93 1.92 -8.85
C CYS A 222 3.65 2.42 -7.60
N LYS A 223 4.45 3.48 -7.77
CA LYS A 223 5.18 4.14 -6.70
C LYS A 223 4.46 5.41 -6.28
N SER A 224 4.04 5.51 -5.03
CA SER A 224 3.58 6.77 -4.45
C SER A 224 4.79 7.67 -4.20
N ILE A 225 4.89 8.79 -4.90
CA ILE A 225 6.01 9.73 -4.74
C ILE A 225 5.70 10.66 -3.58
N ARG A 226 6.55 10.70 -2.55
CA ARG A 226 6.57 11.83 -1.63
C ARG A 226 7.05 13.07 -2.40
N ALA A 227 6.26 14.12 -2.41
CA ALA A 227 6.56 15.36 -3.13
C ALA A 227 7.75 16.16 -2.57
N ASN A 228 8.37 15.76 -1.44
CA ASN A 228 9.45 16.51 -0.80
C ASN A 228 10.67 15.63 -0.50
N GLY A 229 11.79 15.98 -1.12
CA GLY A 229 13.14 15.61 -0.64
C GLY A 229 14.02 14.78 -1.57
N TRP A 230 13.56 14.37 -2.76
CA TRP A 230 14.34 13.49 -3.65
C TRP A 230 15.16 14.20 -4.74
N SER A 231 15.00 15.51 -4.93
CA SER A 231 15.66 16.23 -6.03
C SER A 231 17.19 16.35 -5.92
N ARG A 232 17.79 16.18 -4.75
CA ARG A 232 19.25 16.26 -4.59
C ARG A 232 19.95 14.90 -4.62
N ARG A 233 19.38 13.84 -4.04
CA ARG A 233 20.02 12.51 -4.01
C ARG A 233 19.85 11.71 -5.31
N ALA A 234 18.76 11.89 -6.03
CA ALA A 234 18.55 11.20 -7.32
C ALA A 234 19.46 11.74 -8.44
N ARG A 235 19.90 13.00 -8.36
CA ARG A 235 20.90 13.55 -9.32
C ARG A 235 22.30 12.99 -9.07
N GLN A 236 22.65 12.73 -7.81
CA GLN A 236 23.96 12.17 -7.46
C GLN A 236 24.08 10.68 -7.81
N ALA A 237 22.98 9.89 -7.67
CA ALA A 237 22.96 8.49 -8.07
C ALA A 237 22.98 8.28 -9.60
N ARG A 238 22.45 9.22 -10.39
CA ARG A 238 22.53 9.15 -11.87
C ARG A 238 23.93 9.45 -12.41
N SER A 239 24.75 10.20 -11.69
CA SER A 239 26.14 10.48 -12.13
C SER A 239 27.10 9.32 -11.83
N SER A 240 26.73 8.37 -10.95
CA SER A 240 27.56 7.21 -10.61
C SER A 240 27.20 5.91 -11.38
N ILE A 241 26.08 5.89 -12.13
CA ILE A 241 25.66 4.72 -12.94
C ILE A 241 25.98 4.90 -14.44
N GLY A 242 26.63 5.99 -14.81
CA GLY A 242 27.03 6.28 -16.17
C GLY A 242 28.37 5.67 -16.53
N SER A 243 28.54 4.36 -16.60
CA SER A 243 29.52 3.66 -17.49
C SER A 243 29.68 2.18 -17.14
N THR A 244 28.65 1.37 -17.27
CA THR A 244 28.85 -0.07 -17.45
C THR A 244 28.18 -0.48 -18.76
N ARG A 245 28.98 -0.43 -19.83
CA ARG A 245 28.64 -1.08 -21.10
C ARG A 245 28.65 -2.60 -20.86
N PHE A 246 27.52 -3.24 -21.05
CA PHE A 246 27.46 -4.70 -21.19
C PHE A 246 28.08 -5.08 -22.53
N PRO A 247 29.01 -6.04 -22.57
CA PRO A 247 29.52 -6.56 -23.83
C PRO A 247 28.43 -7.43 -24.50
N SER A 248 28.18 -7.11 -25.76
CA SER A 248 27.37 -7.94 -26.65
C SER A 248 28.10 -9.26 -26.93
N THR A 249 27.63 -10.38 -26.43
CA THR A 249 28.02 -11.68 -26.94
C THR A 249 27.07 -12.07 -28.07
N ARG A 250 27.56 -11.92 -29.31
CA ARG A 250 27.08 -12.70 -30.46
C ARG A 250 27.61 -14.13 -30.32
N ARG A 251 26.73 -15.12 -30.32
CA ARG A 251 26.76 -16.36 -31.13
C ARG A 251 25.43 -17.09 -30.98
#